data_b432e6d17e86d1ddf12934fdd33e6397
#
_entry.id   b432e6d17e86d1ddf12934fdd33e6397
#
_cell.length_a   1.000
_cell.length_b   1.000
_cell.length_c   1.000
_cell.angle_alpha   90.00
_cell.angle_beta   90.00
_cell.angle_gamma   90.00
#
_symmetry.space_group_name_H-M   'P 1'
#
loop_
_entity.id
_entity.type
_entity.pdbx_description
1 polymer ?
#
loop_
_entity_poly.entity_id
_entity_poly.type
_entity_poly.pdbx_seq_one_letter_code
_entity_poly.pdbx_strand_id
1 'polypeptide(L)'
;EYFEQYIDFSNKSVLDFGCNNGNFIRYNPHSQYTGIDINKEIIDINKTKYPQYKWLYYNGYNYMYNKNGTEKLQLKNKYDVAVAFSVITHMYENEMMEVVDNLKKNCSKLLLSYYSNTDKDSYENICKYRNLKADKWKQISESNVYYLKTKDFLWTFYNDQYIKSLLQCDIKETKFDDATAVLGMQKCLII
;
A
#
# COMPACT_ATOMS: atom_id res chain seq x y z
N GLU A 1 -11.07 3.68 -8.78
CA GLU A 1 -11.32 2.62 -9.79
C GLU A 1 -10.48 1.34 -9.56
N TYR A 2 -9.27 1.41 -8.93
CA TYR A 2 -8.42 0.22 -8.77
C TYR A 2 -9.08 -0.87 -7.92
N PHE A 3 -9.56 -0.52 -6.74
CA PHE A 3 -10.19 -1.48 -5.83
C PHE A 3 -11.69 -1.69 -6.08
N GLU A 4 -12.35 -0.78 -6.79
CA GLU A 4 -13.80 -0.84 -7.09
C GLU A 4 -14.18 -2.06 -7.93
N GLN A 5 -13.25 -2.57 -8.73
CA GLN A 5 -13.45 -3.81 -9.49
C GLN A 5 -13.58 -5.06 -8.59
N TYR A 6 -13.22 -4.95 -7.31
CA TYR A 6 -13.22 -6.07 -6.36
C TYR A 6 -14.26 -5.93 -5.25
N ILE A 7 -14.73 -4.72 -4.99
CA ILE A 7 -15.69 -4.45 -3.93
C ILE A 7 -16.48 -3.18 -4.21
N ASP A 8 -17.76 -3.23 -3.90
CA ASP A 8 -18.60 -2.03 -3.79
C ASP A 8 -18.34 -1.36 -2.43
N PHE A 9 -17.93 -0.10 -2.48
CA PHE A 9 -17.66 0.74 -1.31
C PHE A 9 -18.89 1.51 -0.82
N SER A 10 -20.02 1.43 -1.52
CA SER A 10 -21.25 2.14 -1.15
C SER A 10 -21.69 1.76 0.27
N ASN A 11 -21.99 2.77 1.08
CA ASN A 11 -22.43 2.63 2.48
C ASN A 11 -21.44 1.88 3.41
N LYS A 12 -20.16 1.80 3.05
CA LYS A 12 -19.14 1.17 3.88
C LYS A 12 -18.28 2.19 4.61
N SER A 13 -17.87 1.81 5.81
CA SER A 13 -16.79 2.51 6.52
C SER A 13 -15.45 2.06 5.96
N VAL A 14 -14.68 3.01 5.43
CA VAL A 14 -13.40 2.74 4.75
C VAL A 14 -12.24 3.37 5.48
N LEU A 15 -11.22 2.57 5.72
CA LEU A 15 -9.91 3.02 6.17
C LEU A 15 -8.94 3.00 4.99
N ASP A 16 -8.37 4.15 4.64
CA ASP A 16 -7.32 4.28 3.63
C ASP A 16 -5.97 4.49 4.31
N PHE A 17 -5.17 3.43 4.34
CA PHE A 17 -3.85 3.45 4.96
C PHE A 17 -2.78 3.82 3.94
N GLY A 18 -2.05 4.91 4.20
CA GLY A 18 -1.18 5.59 3.23
C GLY A 18 -2.00 6.43 2.25
N CYS A 19 -2.94 7.19 2.78
CA CYS A 19 -3.96 7.91 2.00
C CYS A 19 -3.42 9.05 1.12
N ASN A 20 -2.18 9.47 1.33
CA ASN A 20 -1.55 10.55 0.57
C ASN A 20 -2.52 11.75 0.38
N ASN A 21 -2.65 12.30 -0.81
CA ASN A 21 -3.49 13.45 -1.16
C ASN A 21 -5.01 13.16 -1.15
N GLY A 22 -5.45 12.04 -0.59
CA GLY A 22 -6.86 11.65 -0.57
C GLY A 22 -7.36 11.23 -1.96
N ASN A 23 -6.53 10.57 -2.75
CA ASN A 23 -6.92 10.15 -4.10
C ASN A 23 -8.11 9.18 -4.07
N PHE A 24 -8.20 8.31 -3.06
CA PHE A 24 -9.29 7.36 -2.95
C PHE A 24 -10.67 8.05 -2.93
N ILE A 25 -10.85 9.11 -2.11
CA ILE A 25 -12.14 9.80 -1.99
C ILE A 25 -12.51 10.61 -3.22
N ARG A 26 -11.57 10.94 -4.10
CA ARG A 26 -11.88 11.61 -5.38
C ARG A 26 -12.71 10.71 -6.29
N TYR A 27 -12.55 9.40 -6.15
CA TYR A 27 -13.25 8.39 -6.94
C TYR A 27 -14.38 7.70 -6.14
N ASN A 28 -14.33 7.77 -4.80
CA ASN A 28 -15.28 7.14 -3.89
C ASN A 28 -15.84 8.13 -2.85
N PRO A 29 -16.56 9.20 -3.28
CA PRO A 29 -16.94 10.30 -2.39
C PRO A 29 -18.02 9.94 -1.34
N HIS A 30 -18.66 8.79 -1.45
CA HIS A 30 -19.81 8.41 -0.61
C HIS A 30 -19.45 7.51 0.58
N SER A 31 -18.20 7.08 0.69
CA SER A 31 -17.78 6.22 1.79
C SER A 31 -17.68 6.98 3.11
N GLN A 32 -17.97 6.31 4.21
CA GLN A 32 -17.58 6.79 5.54
C GLN A 32 -16.06 6.62 5.66
N TYR A 33 -15.32 7.65 5.34
CA TYR A 33 -13.90 7.55 5.07
C TYR A 33 -13.04 8.02 6.25
N THR A 34 -11.95 7.27 6.49
CA THR A 34 -10.85 7.67 7.36
C THR A 34 -9.53 7.47 6.62
N GLY A 35 -8.79 8.54 6.39
CA GLY A 35 -7.44 8.48 5.84
C GLY A 35 -6.38 8.48 6.93
N ILE A 36 -5.38 7.62 6.80
CA ILE A 36 -4.19 7.59 7.67
C ILE A 36 -2.94 7.75 6.80
N ASP A 37 -2.02 8.60 7.21
CA ASP A 37 -0.71 8.74 6.59
C ASP A 37 0.37 9.07 7.61
N ILE A 38 1.61 8.71 7.30
CA ILE A 38 2.80 9.06 8.09
C ILE A 38 3.35 10.45 7.76
N ASN A 39 2.83 11.09 6.71
CA ASN A 39 3.17 12.46 6.35
C ASN A 39 2.18 13.44 7.01
N LYS A 40 2.65 14.10 8.07
CA LYS A 40 1.83 15.04 8.84
C LYS A 40 1.33 16.23 7.99
N GLU A 41 2.17 16.75 7.11
CA GLU A 41 1.83 17.89 6.26
C GLU A 41 0.66 17.56 5.31
N ILE A 42 0.72 16.39 4.69
CA ILE A 42 -0.36 15.89 3.82
C ILE A 42 -1.67 15.73 4.61
N ILE A 43 -1.61 15.19 5.82
CA ILE A 43 -2.80 15.07 6.69
C ILE A 43 -3.39 16.43 7.01
N ASP A 44 -2.58 17.43 7.33
CA ASP A 44 -3.07 18.78 7.65
C ASP A 44 -3.67 19.47 6.40
N ILE A 45 -3.09 19.27 5.21
CA ILE A 45 -3.67 19.71 3.93
C ILE A 45 -5.04 19.05 3.69
N ASN A 46 -5.12 17.73 3.88
CA ASN A 46 -6.35 16.97 3.64
C ASN A 46 -7.47 17.37 4.60
N LYS A 47 -7.18 17.67 5.87
CA LYS A 47 -8.16 18.21 6.82
C LYS A 47 -8.78 19.51 6.33
N THR A 48 -7.98 20.37 5.72
CA THR A 48 -8.45 21.64 5.17
C THR A 48 -9.25 21.43 3.89
N LYS A 49 -8.76 20.56 3.01
CA LYS A 49 -9.33 20.33 1.68
C LYS A 49 -10.63 19.52 1.70
N TYR A 50 -10.71 18.57 2.62
CA TYR A 50 -11.82 17.62 2.75
C TYR A 50 -12.26 17.50 4.21
N PRO A 51 -12.82 18.57 4.82
CA PRO A 51 -13.14 18.64 6.25
C PRO A 51 -14.26 17.67 6.67
N GLN A 52 -15.03 17.15 5.73
CA GLN A 52 -16.11 16.19 5.98
C GLN A 52 -15.61 14.79 6.30
N TYR A 53 -14.32 14.49 6.08
CA TYR A 53 -13.72 13.20 6.30
C TYR A 53 -12.76 13.19 7.49
N LYS A 54 -12.47 12.00 8.02
CA LYS A 54 -11.55 11.84 9.13
C LYS A 54 -10.12 11.61 8.61
N TRP A 55 -9.17 12.37 9.15
CA TRP A 55 -7.75 12.31 8.80
C TRP A 55 -6.91 12.10 10.04
N LEU A 56 -6.08 11.07 10.03
CA LEU A 56 -5.25 10.66 11.15
C LEU A 56 -3.77 10.68 10.74
N TYR A 57 -2.97 11.36 11.52
CA TYR A 57 -1.53 11.25 11.42
C TYR A 57 -1.07 10.02 12.22
N TYR A 58 -0.14 9.26 11.65
CA TYR A 58 0.48 8.11 12.26
C TYR A 58 1.99 8.26 12.21
N ASN A 59 2.65 8.45 13.36
CA ASN A 59 4.09 8.61 13.44
C ASN A 59 4.84 7.27 13.42
N GLY A 60 4.48 6.38 12.51
CA GLY A 60 5.15 5.10 12.32
C GLY A 60 6.47 5.24 11.57
N TYR A 61 7.41 4.34 11.86
CA TYR A 61 8.64 4.25 11.10
C TYR A 61 8.37 3.83 9.66
N ASN A 62 9.07 4.47 8.73
CA ASN A 62 9.21 4.01 7.35
C ASN A 62 10.55 4.48 6.79
N TYR A 63 11.27 3.58 6.15
CA TYR A 63 12.61 3.83 5.62
C TYR A 63 12.67 5.04 4.66
N MET A 64 11.63 5.25 3.85
CA MET A 64 11.61 6.33 2.85
C MET A 64 11.03 7.62 3.41
N TYR A 65 9.92 7.52 4.12
CA TYR A 65 9.04 8.66 4.37
C TYR A 65 9.10 9.16 5.81
N ASN A 66 9.50 8.31 6.79
CA ASN A 66 9.55 8.70 8.20
C ASN A 66 10.58 7.88 8.99
N LYS A 67 11.86 8.17 8.81
CA LYS A 67 12.96 7.45 9.48
C LYS A 67 12.98 7.65 11.00
N ASN A 68 12.30 8.67 11.50
CA ASN A 68 12.24 8.99 12.93
C ASN A 68 10.92 8.57 13.59
N GLY A 69 10.07 7.87 12.87
CA GLY A 69 8.81 7.36 13.40
C GLY A 69 9.05 6.31 14.50
N THR A 70 8.25 6.37 15.54
CA THR A 70 8.41 5.53 16.74
C THR A 70 7.13 4.87 17.21
N GLU A 71 6.00 5.22 16.60
CA GLU A 71 4.69 4.70 17.00
C GLU A 71 4.41 3.36 16.32
N LYS A 72 3.72 2.49 17.03
CA LYS A 72 3.06 1.32 16.47
C LYS A 72 1.64 1.67 16.06
N LEU A 73 1.19 1.13 14.92
CA LEU A 73 -0.18 1.34 14.47
C LEU A 73 -1.17 0.78 15.49
N GLN A 74 -2.06 1.63 15.99
CA GLN A 74 -3.11 1.25 16.94
C GLN A 74 -4.45 1.84 16.47
N LEU A 75 -5.24 1.03 15.79
CA LEU A 75 -6.57 1.40 15.36
C LEU A 75 -7.57 1.20 16.51
N LYS A 76 -8.34 2.24 16.81
CA LYS A 76 -9.37 2.21 17.87
C LYS A 76 -10.76 1.84 17.34
N ASN A 77 -10.98 2.01 16.04
CA ASN A 77 -12.25 1.78 15.38
C ASN A 77 -12.19 0.51 14.52
N LYS A 78 -13.36 -0.07 14.28
CA LYS A 78 -13.56 -1.12 13.28
C LYS A 78 -14.03 -0.48 11.97
N TYR A 79 -13.68 -1.12 10.85
CA TYR A 79 -14.05 -0.68 9.51
C TYR A 79 -14.57 -1.86 8.70
N ASP A 80 -15.48 -1.59 7.76
CA ASP A 80 -15.94 -2.62 6.82
C ASP A 80 -14.81 -3.01 5.87
N VAL A 81 -14.05 -2.01 5.41
CA VAL A 81 -12.96 -2.23 4.47
C VAL A 81 -11.74 -1.39 4.85
N ALA A 82 -10.56 -1.98 4.77
CA ALA A 82 -9.32 -1.23 4.71
C ALA A 82 -8.70 -1.37 3.32
N VAL A 83 -8.13 -0.29 2.81
CA VAL A 83 -7.35 -0.27 1.57
C VAL A 83 -5.96 0.28 1.84
N ALA A 84 -4.94 -0.26 1.15
CA ALA A 84 -3.59 0.29 1.16
C ALA A 84 -2.98 0.16 -0.24
N PHE A 85 -3.05 1.25 -0.99
CA PHE A 85 -2.57 1.28 -2.36
C PHE A 85 -1.12 1.77 -2.43
N SER A 86 -0.23 0.94 -2.97
CA SER A 86 1.21 1.25 -3.12
C SER A 86 1.93 1.53 -1.80
N VAL A 87 1.49 0.93 -0.70
CA VAL A 87 2.04 1.17 0.64
C VAL A 87 3.05 0.09 1.00
N ILE A 88 2.65 -1.18 0.95
CA ILE A 88 3.53 -2.30 1.32
C ILE A 88 4.69 -2.48 0.34
N THR A 89 4.60 -1.87 -0.84
CA THR A 89 5.68 -1.78 -1.83
C THR A 89 6.89 -0.95 -1.35
N HIS A 90 6.76 -0.25 -0.23
CA HIS A 90 7.79 0.61 0.36
C HIS A 90 8.08 0.28 1.82
N MET A 91 7.82 -0.96 2.23
CA MET A 91 8.04 -1.47 3.57
C MET A 91 8.96 -2.69 3.56
N TYR A 92 9.74 -2.87 4.61
CA TYR A 92 10.32 -4.17 4.88
C TYR A 92 9.24 -5.16 5.32
N GLU A 93 9.49 -6.45 5.17
CA GLU A 93 8.50 -7.49 5.46
C GLU A 93 7.98 -7.44 6.90
N ASN A 94 8.87 -7.25 7.86
CA ASN A 94 8.46 -7.12 9.28
C ASN A 94 7.56 -5.92 9.55
N GLU A 95 7.83 -4.77 8.90
CA GLU A 95 6.98 -3.58 8.98
C GLU A 95 5.61 -3.84 8.34
N MET A 96 5.62 -4.46 7.17
CA MET A 96 4.40 -4.85 6.47
C MET A 96 3.54 -5.78 7.32
N MET A 97 4.14 -6.80 7.92
CA MET A 97 3.41 -7.76 8.77
C MET A 97 2.76 -7.08 9.97
N GLU A 98 3.48 -6.18 10.66
CA GLU A 98 2.90 -5.43 11.79
C GLU A 98 1.69 -4.60 11.38
N VAL A 99 1.78 -3.91 10.24
CA VAL A 99 0.69 -3.09 9.69
C VAL A 99 -0.49 -3.98 9.28
N VAL A 100 -0.24 -5.01 8.49
CA VAL A 100 -1.28 -5.91 7.98
C VAL A 100 -2.02 -6.61 9.12
N ASP A 101 -1.32 -7.10 10.14
CA ASP A 101 -1.94 -7.72 11.31
C ASP A 101 -2.87 -6.76 12.05
N ASN A 102 -2.48 -5.49 12.15
CA ASN A 102 -3.32 -4.48 12.77
C ASN A 102 -4.55 -4.15 11.93
N LEU A 103 -4.37 -4.02 10.62
CA LEU A 103 -5.48 -3.80 9.68
C LEU A 103 -6.46 -4.98 9.69
N LYS A 104 -5.98 -6.23 9.61
CA LYS A 104 -6.82 -7.45 9.68
C LYS A 104 -7.64 -7.52 10.96
N LYS A 105 -7.10 -7.13 12.09
CA LYS A 105 -7.83 -7.10 13.37
C LYS A 105 -8.94 -6.07 13.40
N ASN A 106 -8.87 -5.04 12.56
CA ASN A 106 -9.74 -3.87 12.63
C ASN A 106 -10.62 -3.65 11.39
N CYS A 107 -10.57 -4.52 10.40
CA CYS A 107 -11.46 -4.46 9.24
C CYS A 107 -12.02 -5.84 8.89
N SER A 108 -13.19 -5.83 8.23
CA SER A 108 -13.84 -7.06 7.77
C SER A 108 -13.25 -7.55 6.44
N LYS A 109 -12.67 -6.64 5.66
CA LYS A 109 -11.99 -6.93 4.40
C LYS A 109 -10.80 -5.98 4.23
N LEU A 110 -9.68 -6.52 3.74
CA LEU A 110 -8.47 -5.75 3.50
C LEU A 110 -8.03 -5.93 2.04
N LEU A 111 -7.82 -4.83 1.34
CA LEU A 111 -7.30 -4.80 -0.03
C LEU A 111 -5.95 -4.08 -0.05
N LEU A 112 -4.93 -4.79 -0.53
CA LEU A 112 -3.57 -4.28 -0.63
C LEU A 112 -3.08 -4.38 -2.08
N SER A 113 -2.30 -3.43 -2.53
CA SER A 113 -1.54 -3.59 -3.76
C SER A 113 -0.06 -3.87 -3.49
N TYR A 114 0.55 -4.72 -4.30
CA TYR A 114 1.96 -5.10 -4.17
C TYR A 114 2.63 -5.30 -5.54
N TYR A 115 3.96 -5.26 -5.56
CA TYR A 115 4.74 -5.65 -6.74
C TYR A 115 5.07 -7.14 -6.67
N SER A 116 4.70 -7.87 -7.75
CA SER A 116 5.08 -9.27 -7.93
C SER A 116 6.51 -9.38 -8.47
N ASN A 117 7.25 -10.36 -7.97
CA ASN A 117 8.52 -10.79 -8.54
C ASN A 117 8.43 -12.15 -9.26
N THR A 118 7.25 -12.74 -9.27
CA THR A 118 7.01 -14.03 -9.97
C THR A 118 7.15 -13.86 -11.48
N ASP A 119 6.80 -12.65 -11.97
CA ASP A 119 6.99 -12.26 -13.35
C ASP A 119 8.28 -11.42 -13.47
N LYS A 120 9.29 -11.99 -14.11
CA LYS A 120 10.58 -11.34 -14.35
C LYS A 120 10.42 -10.02 -15.11
N ASP A 121 9.47 -9.96 -16.03
CA ASP A 121 9.21 -8.77 -16.82
C ASP A 121 8.71 -7.60 -15.97
N SER A 122 7.91 -7.85 -14.92
CA SER A 122 7.44 -6.81 -13.99
C SER A 122 8.60 -6.10 -13.30
N TYR A 123 9.58 -6.86 -12.83
CA TYR A 123 10.77 -6.31 -12.18
C TYR A 123 11.63 -5.48 -13.15
N GLU A 124 11.96 -6.05 -14.32
CA GLU A 124 12.78 -5.40 -15.34
C GLU A 124 12.09 -4.13 -15.87
N ASN A 125 10.79 -4.17 -16.07
CA ASN A 125 10.01 -3.03 -16.52
C ASN A 125 9.99 -1.89 -15.50
N ILE A 126 9.87 -2.18 -14.20
CA ILE A 126 9.96 -1.13 -13.16
C ILE A 126 11.35 -0.50 -13.18
N CYS A 127 12.40 -1.30 -13.24
CA CYS A 127 13.77 -0.81 -13.33
C CYS A 127 13.96 0.09 -14.54
N LYS A 128 13.50 -0.34 -15.71
CA LYS A 128 13.56 0.43 -16.97
C LYS A 128 12.75 1.73 -16.90
N TYR A 129 11.51 1.65 -16.43
CA TYR A 129 10.62 2.83 -16.33
C TYR A 129 11.19 3.91 -15.41
N ARG A 130 11.81 3.51 -14.30
CA ARG A 130 12.42 4.43 -13.34
C ARG A 130 13.85 4.82 -13.67
N ASN A 131 14.36 4.38 -14.83
CA ASN A 131 15.75 4.62 -15.24
C ASN A 131 16.78 4.23 -14.16
N LEU A 132 16.54 3.07 -13.56
CA LEU A 132 17.31 2.58 -12.43
C LEU A 132 18.50 1.79 -12.96
N LYS A 133 19.69 2.27 -12.71
CA LYS A 133 20.92 1.57 -13.09
C LYS A 133 21.14 0.39 -12.12
N ALA A 134 21.26 -0.81 -12.67
CA ALA A 134 21.40 -2.04 -11.89
C ALA A 134 22.57 -2.05 -10.89
N ASP A 135 23.60 -1.26 -11.14
CA ASP A 135 24.79 -1.12 -10.30
C ASP A 135 24.56 -0.35 -8.98
N LYS A 136 23.43 0.36 -8.86
CA LYS A 136 23.07 1.13 -7.63
C LYS A 136 22.17 0.39 -6.67
N TRP A 137 21.83 -0.85 -6.97
CA TRP A 137 20.85 -1.62 -6.22
C TRP A 137 21.52 -2.67 -5.38
N LYS A 138 21.21 -2.70 -4.11
CA LYS A 138 21.49 -3.85 -3.28
C LYS A 138 20.26 -4.75 -3.30
N GLN A 139 20.34 -5.83 -4.05
CA GLN A 139 19.41 -6.93 -3.93
C GLN A 139 19.67 -7.63 -2.60
N ILE A 140 18.73 -7.55 -1.68
CA ILE A 140 18.72 -8.37 -0.48
C ILE A 140 17.64 -9.40 -0.75
N SER A 141 18.03 -10.61 -1.14
CA SER A 141 17.13 -11.72 -1.40
C SER A 141 17.24 -12.70 -0.25
N GLU A 142 16.19 -12.85 0.50
CA GLU A 142 15.93 -14.08 1.23
C GLU A 142 14.78 -14.78 0.51
N SER A 143 15.12 -15.68 -0.38
CA SER A 143 14.31 -16.62 -1.17
C SER A 143 13.00 -16.13 -1.83
N ASN A 144 12.18 -15.28 -1.23
CA ASN A 144 10.82 -14.94 -1.71
C ASN A 144 10.48 -13.45 -1.70
N VAL A 145 11.33 -12.62 -1.11
CA VAL A 145 11.14 -11.18 -1.05
C VAL A 145 12.37 -10.48 -1.61
N TYR A 146 12.18 -9.56 -2.54
CA TYR A 146 13.26 -8.79 -3.11
C TYR A 146 13.13 -7.34 -2.72
N TYR A 147 14.24 -6.76 -2.25
CA TYR A 147 14.33 -5.36 -1.93
C TYR A 147 15.23 -4.66 -2.92
N LEU A 148 14.69 -3.64 -3.60
CA LEU A 148 15.50 -2.66 -4.31
C LEU A 148 15.70 -1.45 -3.42
N LYS A 149 16.92 -1.24 -2.99
CA LYS A 149 17.24 -0.20 -2.02
C LYS A 149 18.31 0.75 -2.54
N THR A 150 18.05 2.04 -2.42
CA THR A 150 19.05 3.11 -2.50
C THR A 150 19.16 3.81 -1.14
N LYS A 151 19.94 4.89 -1.07
CA LYS A 151 20.00 5.74 0.13
C LYS A 151 18.61 6.30 0.50
N ASP A 152 17.77 6.58 -0.49
CA ASP A 152 16.52 7.33 -0.32
C ASP A 152 15.26 6.56 -0.75
N PHE A 153 15.41 5.37 -1.35
CA PHE A 153 14.31 4.58 -1.86
C PHE A 153 14.37 3.14 -1.41
N LEU A 154 13.21 2.58 -1.14
CA LEU A 154 12.99 1.17 -0.91
C LEU A 154 11.80 0.73 -1.76
N TRP A 155 11.99 -0.33 -2.55
CA TRP A 155 10.91 -1.05 -3.19
C TRP A 155 10.96 -2.50 -2.80
N THR A 156 9.79 -3.05 -2.49
CA THR A 156 9.64 -4.42 -2.04
C THR A 156 8.77 -5.18 -3.03
N PHE A 157 9.29 -6.32 -3.46
CA PHE A 157 8.65 -7.23 -4.39
C PHE A 157 8.47 -8.58 -3.70
N TYR A 158 7.32 -9.18 -3.87
CA TYR A 158 6.98 -10.45 -3.25
C TYR A 158 6.74 -11.53 -4.29
N ASN A 159 7.20 -12.75 -4.01
CA ASN A 159 6.74 -13.93 -4.75
C ASN A 159 5.25 -14.13 -4.45
N ASP A 160 4.45 -14.39 -5.49
CA ASP A 160 3.00 -14.49 -5.38
C ASP A 160 2.55 -15.61 -4.44
N GLN A 161 3.16 -16.79 -4.54
CA GLN A 161 2.79 -17.89 -3.68
C GLN A 161 3.22 -17.66 -2.23
N TYR A 162 4.37 -17.04 -2.06
CA TYR A 162 4.88 -16.70 -0.73
C TYR A 162 3.96 -15.70 -0.02
N ILE A 163 3.64 -14.56 -0.64
CA ILE A 163 2.78 -13.55 0.00
C ILE A 163 1.36 -14.07 0.22
N LYS A 164 0.84 -14.90 -0.69
CA LYS A 164 -0.44 -15.57 -0.53
C LYS A 164 -0.44 -16.47 0.71
N SER A 165 0.57 -17.28 0.89
CA SER A 165 0.74 -18.16 2.04
C SER A 165 0.95 -17.37 3.34
N LEU A 166 1.82 -16.35 3.30
CA LEU A 166 2.16 -15.50 4.44
C LEU A 166 0.93 -14.77 4.98
N LEU A 167 0.12 -14.21 4.11
CA LEU A 167 -1.05 -13.41 4.49
C LEU A 167 -2.37 -14.20 4.49
N GLN A 168 -2.36 -15.47 4.06
CA GLN A 168 -3.53 -16.34 3.93
C GLN A 168 -4.65 -15.64 3.13
N CYS A 169 -4.33 -15.19 1.92
CA CYS A 169 -5.19 -14.34 1.10
C CYS A 169 -5.35 -14.85 -0.33
N ASP A 170 -6.28 -14.26 -1.07
CA ASP A 170 -6.41 -14.43 -2.50
C ASP A 170 -5.67 -13.32 -3.26
N ILE A 171 -5.06 -13.72 -4.38
CA ILE A 171 -4.44 -12.78 -5.32
C ILE A 171 -5.39 -12.58 -6.48
N LYS A 172 -5.66 -11.31 -6.80
CA LYS A 172 -6.38 -10.94 -8.02
C LYS A 172 -5.41 -10.23 -8.96
N GLU A 173 -5.39 -10.70 -10.19
CA GLU A 173 -4.69 -9.98 -11.25
C GLU A 173 -5.48 -8.73 -11.61
N THR A 174 -4.80 -7.61 -11.64
CA THR A 174 -5.39 -6.35 -12.07
C THR A 174 -5.17 -6.19 -13.56
N LYS A 175 -6.24 -6.10 -14.31
CA LYS A 175 -6.17 -5.66 -15.70
C LYS A 175 -6.28 -4.14 -15.71
N PHE A 176 -5.17 -3.46 -15.80
CA PHE A 176 -5.16 -2.06 -16.20
C PHE A 176 -5.02 -2.02 -17.72
N ASP A 177 -6.10 -1.74 -18.39
CA ASP A 177 -6.04 -1.22 -19.73
C ASP A 177 -5.57 0.22 -19.59
N ASP A 178 -4.33 0.45 -19.93
CA ASP A 178 -3.74 1.75 -20.26
C ASP A 178 -2.85 2.48 -19.24
N ALA A 179 -1.73 2.85 -19.79
CA ALA A 179 -0.93 4.08 -19.76
C ALA A 179 -0.27 4.57 -18.46
N THR A 180 -0.56 4.09 -17.29
CA THR A 180 0.34 4.29 -16.15
C THR A 180 1.08 3.00 -15.84
N ALA A 181 2.10 2.73 -16.62
CA ALA A 181 2.88 1.48 -16.60
C ALA A 181 3.27 0.97 -15.19
N VAL A 182 3.40 1.87 -14.23
CA VAL A 182 3.73 1.51 -12.83
C VAL A 182 2.55 0.92 -12.08
N LEU A 183 1.32 1.42 -12.31
CA LEU A 183 0.12 0.93 -11.63
C LEU A 183 -0.31 -0.44 -12.18
N GLY A 184 -0.13 -0.68 -13.48
CA GLY A 184 -0.42 -1.96 -14.13
C GLY A 184 0.49 -3.11 -13.71
N MET A 185 1.59 -2.81 -12.98
CA MET A 185 2.52 -3.81 -12.47
C MET A 185 2.20 -4.26 -11.04
N GLN A 186 1.21 -3.69 -10.39
CA GLN A 186 0.79 -4.08 -9.05
C GLN A 186 -0.37 -5.06 -9.12
N LYS A 187 -0.28 -6.13 -8.32
CA LYS A 187 -1.37 -7.07 -8.09
C LYS A 187 -2.14 -6.69 -6.83
N CYS A 188 -3.40 -7.12 -6.74
CA CYS A 188 -4.24 -6.90 -5.57
C CYS A 188 -4.31 -8.15 -4.70
N LEU A 189 -4.09 -7.98 -3.41
CA LEU A 189 -4.36 -8.98 -2.37
C LEU A 189 -5.71 -8.66 -1.74
N ILE A 190 -6.55 -9.68 -1.59
CA ILE A 190 -7.82 -9.59 -0.88
C ILE A 190 -7.76 -10.52 0.33
N ILE A 191 -7.88 -9.96 1.50
CA ILE A 191 -7.79 -10.62 2.79
C ILE A 191 -9.09 -10.44 3.56
#